data_c61ff3b3b39d52fa58b5100e9aee6713
#
_entry.id   c61ff3b3b39d52fa58b5100e9aee6713
#
_cell.length_a   1.000
_cell.length_b   1.000
_cell.length_c   1.000
_cell.angle_alpha   90.00
_cell.angle_beta   90.00
_cell.angle_gamma   90.00
#
_symmetry.space_group_name_H-M   'P 1'
#
loop_
_entity.id
_entity.type
_entity.pdbx_description
1 polymer ?
#
loop_
_entity_poly.entity_id
_entity_poly.type
_entity_poly.pdbx_seq_one_letter_code
_entity_poly.pdbx_strand_id
1 'polypeptide(L)'
;MSGVAAAAVRDRSEIDDENVPAVRLDHVTKSFGGRRVLDDISLDVRRGQGFVILGRSGTGKSVTLRHIIGLTRPDRGRVFVNGEEISALSGEALARARRQIGFLFQSAALFDSLSVGENVAFPMRRHTKLSDREIHDRVVAKLESVSLAGEYDKMPAELSGGMRKRAGLARAMALDPALLLVDEPSAGLDPITSEEIDQLLLDLKQRERATFIVVTHNIPSARKLGDELVMLHEGRIAARGTVAELESSDDPMVRAFMASTHAG
;
A
#
# COMPACT_ATOMS: atom_id res chain seq x y z
N MET A 1 41.56 -10.04 -0.07
CA MET A 1 40.62 -10.88 0.68
C MET A 1 39.84 -10.00 1.63
N SER A 2 38.64 -9.64 1.30
CA SER A 2 37.71 -9.03 2.25
C SER A 2 36.31 -9.41 1.77
N GLY A 3 35.71 -10.37 2.49
CA GLY A 3 34.41 -10.92 2.19
C GLY A 3 33.31 -9.90 2.52
N VAL A 4 32.64 -9.39 1.50
CA VAL A 4 31.40 -8.69 1.65
C VAL A 4 30.34 -9.78 1.91
N ALA A 5 29.98 -9.95 3.19
CA ALA A 5 28.87 -10.78 3.58
C ALA A 5 27.60 -10.26 2.90
N ALA A 6 26.98 -11.09 2.06
CA ALA A 6 25.66 -10.86 1.53
C ALA A 6 24.69 -10.75 2.72
N ALA A 7 24.22 -9.54 3.01
CA ALA A 7 23.15 -9.35 3.98
C ALA A 7 21.91 -10.06 3.43
N ALA A 8 21.59 -11.20 4.04
CA ALA A 8 20.36 -11.92 3.81
C ALA A 8 19.17 -10.96 4.01
N VAL A 9 18.19 -11.04 3.14
CA VAL A 9 16.83 -10.54 3.43
C VAL A 9 16.47 -11.18 4.77
N ARG A 10 16.18 -10.37 5.80
CA ARG A 10 15.74 -10.91 7.09
C ARG A 10 14.59 -11.86 6.82
N ASP A 11 14.74 -13.09 7.28
CA ASP A 11 13.74 -14.13 7.14
C ASP A 11 12.45 -13.64 7.81
N ARG A 12 11.27 -13.92 7.20
CA ARG A 12 9.97 -13.58 7.78
C ARG A 12 9.84 -14.03 9.25
N SER A 13 10.55 -15.12 9.63
CA SER A 13 10.58 -15.65 11.00
C SER A 13 11.27 -14.75 12.03
N GLU A 14 12.11 -13.79 11.63
CA GLU A 14 12.77 -12.85 12.57
C GLU A 14 11.89 -11.62 12.90
N ILE A 15 10.71 -11.49 12.25
CA ILE A 15 9.81 -10.33 12.39
C ILE A 15 8.57 -10.70 13.24
N ASP A 16 8.43 -11.93 13.69
CA ASP A 16 7.22 -12.48 14.33
C ASP A 16 7.04 -12.11 15.82
N ASP A 17 7.50 -10.95 16.26
CA ASP A 17 7.02 -10.39 17.51
C ASP A 17 5.63 -9.77 17.26
N GLU A 18 4.57 -10.49 17.60
CA GLU A 18 3.16 -10.06 17.47
C GLU A 18 2.88 -8.74 18.19
N ASN A 19 3.75 -8.32 19.13
CA ASN A 19 3.63 -7.07 19.86
C ASN A 19 4.15 -5.85 19.05
N VAL A 20 4.92 -6.08 17.99
CA VAL A 20 5.43 -5.00 17.14
C VAL A 20 4.46 -4.74 15.99
N PRO A 21 3.83 -3.56 15.91
CA PRO A 21 2.93 -3.24 14.81
C PRO A 21 3.68 -3.23 13.47
N ALA A 22 2.98 -3.60 12.39
CA ALA A 22 3.52 -3.50 11.03
C ALA A 22 3.88 -2.06 10.67
N VAL A 23 3.04 -1.11 11.11
CA VAL A 23 3.27 0.33 10.95
C VAL A 23 2.89 1.05 12.24
N ARG A 24 3.72 2.03 12.64
CA ARG A 24 3.38 3.02 13.67
C ARG A 24 3.69 4.42 13.17
N LEU A 25 2.72 5.30 13.26
CA LEU A 25 2.92 6.74 13.19
C LEU A 25 2.84 7.29 14.62
N ASP A 26 3.83 8.10 14.99
CA ASP A 26 3.98 8.65 16.34
C ASP A 26 4.05 10.19 16.22
N HIS A 27 2.93 10.87 16.51
CA HIS A 27 2.76 12.33 16.48
C HIS A 27 3.19 12.97 15.15
N VAL A 28 2.85 12.35 14.01
CA VAL A 28 3.28 12.80 12.69
C VAL A 28 2.56 14.09 12.27
N THR A 29 3.36 15.12 12.01
CA THR A 29 2.89 16.41 11.47
C THR A 29 3.61 16.69 10.16
N LYS A 30 2.87 17.17 9.14
CA LYS A 30 3.41 17.56 7.84
C LYS A 30 2.71 18.76 7.25
N SER A 31 3.50 19.72 6.76
CA SER A 31 3.02 20.89 6.03
C SER A 31 3.66 20.98 4.65
N PHE A 32 2.95 21.56 3.70
CA PHE A 32 3.46 21.93 2.37
C PHE A 32 3.03 23.36 2.07
N GLY A 33 3.98 24.21 1.70
CA GLY A 33 3.68 25.60 1.36
C GLY A 33 2.95 26.35 2.47
N GLY A 34 3.26 26.08 3.74
CA GLY A 34 2.60 26.69 4.91
C GLY A 34 1.24 26.06 5.29
N ARG A 35 0.65 25.22 4.42
CA ARG A 35 -0.60 24.51 4.73
C ARG A 35 -0.29 23.19 5.45
N ARG A 36 -0.85 23.01 6.64
CA ARG A 36 -0.77 21.76 7.38
C ARG A 36 -1.66 20.70 6.71
N VAL A 37 -1.07 19.57 6.34
CA VAL A 37 -1.73 18.44 5.66
C VAL A 37 -1.94 17.25 6.59
N LEU A 38 -0.97 17.00 7.49
CA LEU A 38 -1.12 16.07 8.61
C LEU A 38 -0.84 16.86 9.90
N ASP A 39 -1.71 16.69 10.88
CA ASP A 39 -1.66 17.42 12.16
C ASP A 39 -1.77 16.44 13.32
N ASP A 40 -0.62 16.06 13.86
CA ASP A 40 -0.49 15.20 15.04
C ASP A 40 -1.14 13.80 14.85
N ILE A 41 -0.81 13.13 13.75
CA ILE A 41 -1.34 11.79 13.44
C ILE A 41 -0.57 10.74 14.24
N SER A 42 -1.29 10.00 15.09
CA SER A 42 -0.79 8.83 15.81
C SER A 42 -1.68 7.62 15.53
N LEU A 43 -1.11 6.54 15.01
CA LEU A 43 -1.81 5.29 14.74
C LEU A 43 -0.84 4.11 14.69
N ASP A 44 -1.36 2.94 15.05
CA ASP A 44 -0.69 1.65 14.89
C ASP A 44 -1.52 0.75 13.96
N VAL A 45 -0.85 -0.01 13.09
CA VAL A 45 -1.46 -1.01 12.21
C VAL A 45 -0.91 -2.38 12.60
N ARG A 46 -1.78 -3.33 12.92
CA ARG A 46 -1.38 -4.69 13.29
C ARG A 46 -0.93 -5.48 12.06
N ARG A 47 -0.09 -6.48 12.28
CA ARG A 47 0.33 -7.40 11.21
C ARG A 47 -0.83 -8.22 10.68
N GLY A 48 -0.82 -8.48 9.37
CA GLY A 48 -1.86 -9.24 8.67
C GLY A 48 -3.22 -8.55 8.58
N GLN A 49 -3.33 -7.31 9.08
CA GLN A 49 -4.57 -6.54 9.09
C GLN A 49 -4.82 -5.88 7.73
N GLY A 50 -6.09 -5.82 7.31
CA GLY A 50 -6.59 -4.88 6.32
C GLY A 50 -6.95 -3.56 7.01
N PHE A 51 -6.10 -2.57 6.88
CA PHE A 51 -6.29 -1.26 7.50
C PHE A 51 -6.66 -0.23 6.43
N VAL A 52 -7.77 0.48 6.63
CA VAL A 52 -8.25 1.44 5.64
C VAL A 52 -8.20 2.86 6.20
N ILE A 53 -7.59 3.77 5.44
CA ILE A 53 -7.59 5.20 5.73
C ILE A 53 -8.60 5.88 4.81
N LEU A 54 -9.68 6.35 5.39
CA LEU A 54 -10.78 7.04 4.74
C LEU A 54 -10.64 8.57 4.81
N GLY A 55 -11.31 9.25 3.91
CA GLY A 55 -11.43 10.71 3.94
C GLY A 55 -11.63 11.30 2.54
N ARG A 56 -12.07 12.55 2.49
CA ARG A 56 -12.24 13.29 1.24
C ARG A 56 -10.90 13.51 0.52
N SER A 57 -10.96 13.91 -0.75
CA SER A 57 -9.77 14.30 -1.51
C SER A 57 -9.01 15.43 -0.78
N GLY A 58 -7.68 15.33 -0.72
CA GLY A 58 -6.84 16.35 -0.08
C GLY A 58 -6.74 16.30 1.46
N THR A 59 -7.32 15.31 2.14
CA THR A 59 -7.25 15.18 3.62
C THR A 59 -5.92 14.61 4.15
N GLY A 60 -4.97 14.25 3.28
CA GLY A 60 -3.66 13.73 3.69
C GLY A 60 -3.47 12.21 3.53
N LYS A 61 -4.45 11.46 3.04
CA LYS A 61 -4.38 9.99 2.88
C LYS A 61 -3.13 9.51 2.15
N SER A 62 -2.93 9.94 0.91
CA SER A 62 -1.75 9.54 0.10
C SER A 62 -0.44 10.10 0.69
N VAL A 63 -0.50 11.24 1.40
CA VAL A 63 0.65 11.78 2.12
C VAL A 63 1.05 10.85 3.27
N THR A 64 0.08 10.26 3.97
CA THR A 64 0.34 9.25 5.02
C THR A 64 1.09 8.05 4.43
N LEU A 65 0.63 7.49 3.30
CA LEU A 65 1.35 6.38 2.64
C LEU A 65 2.78 6.76 2.23
N ARG A 66 2.97 8.00 1.73
CA ARG A 66 4.32 8.48 1.37
C ARG A 66 5.26 8.60 2.57
N HIS A 67 4.75 8.85 3.77
CA HIS A 67 5.54 8.82 5.01
C HIS A 67 5.92 7.39 5.37
N ILE A 68 4.97 6.44 5.28
CA ILE A 68 5.21 5.03 5.62
C ILE A 68 6.31 4.43 4.73
N ILE A 69 6.32 4.72 3.41
CA ILE A 69 7.39 4.24 2.52
C ILE A 69 8.64 5.13 2.54
N GLY A 70 8.66 6.21 3.34
CA GLY A 70 9.78 7.12 3.46
C GLY A 70 10.04 7.99 2.22
N LEU A 71 9.05 8.21 1.34
CA LEU A 71 9.13 9.16 0.23
C LEU A 71 9.04 10.61 0.71
N THR A 72 8.44 10.82 1.87
CA THR A 72 8.31 12.14 2.51
C THR A 72 8.71 12.00 3.97
N ARG A 73 9.50 12.93 4.49
CA ARG A 73 9.82 12.99 5.91
C ARG A 73 8.80 13.87 6.64
N PRO A 74 8.36 13.49 7.84
CA PRO A 74 7.53 14.34 8.67
C PRO A 74 8.30 15.59 9.10
N ASP A 75 7.57 16.68 9.38
CA ASP A 75 8.16 17.90 9.97
C ASP A 75 8.32 17.71 11.49
N ARG A 76 7.44 16.90 12.10
CA ARG A 76 7.50 16.44 13.50
C ARG A 76 6.99 15.01 13.58
N GLY A 77 7.38 14.31 14.65
CA GLY A 77 7.00 12.94 14.90
C GLY A 77 7.87 11.92 14.17
N ARG A 78 7.49 10.66 14.27
CA ARG A 78 8.28 9.52 13.79
C ARG A 78 7.39 8.51 13.06
N VAL A 79 7.99 7.77 12.14
CA VAL A 79 7.30 6.70 11.38
C VAL A 79 8.13 5.43 11.49
N PHE A 80 7.48 4.35 11.89
CA PHE A 80 8.10 3.04 12.05
C PHE A 80 7.39 2.03 11.14
N VAL A 81 8.18 1.16 10.52
CA VAL A 81 7.70 -0.02 9.79
C VAL A 81 8.45 -1.23 10.33
N ASN A 82 7.71 -2.24 10.77
CA ASN A 82 8.25 -3.45 11.39
C ASN A 82 9.24 -3.15 12.55
N GLY A 83 8.97 -2.09 13.32
CA GLY A 83 9.83 -1.63 14.42
C GLY A 83 11.04 -0.81 14.01
N GLU A 84 11.34 -0.65 12.72
CA GLU A 84 12.44 0.20 12.23
C GLU A 84 11.95 1.63 11.94
N GLU A 85 12.64 2.65 12.46
CA GLU A 85 12.26 4.05 12.24
C GLU A 85 12.60 4.53 10.82
N ILE A 86 11.63 4.47 9.91
CA ILE A 86 11.78 4.85 8.49
C ILE A 86 12.10 6.34 8.33
N SER A 87 11.53 7.19 9.19
CA SER A 87 11.75 8.65 9.13
C SER A 87 13.19 9.07 9.36
N ALA A 88 13.98 8.26 10.06
CA ALA A 88 15.40 8.49 10.32
C ALA A 88 16.33 7.92 9.25
N LEU A 89 15.85 6.96 8.41
CA LEU A 89 16.67 6.28 7.43
C LEU A 89 17.00 7.14 6.21
N SER A 90 18.12 6.81 5.57
CA SER A 90 18.54 7.38 4.28
C SER A 90 19.38 6.37 3.49
N GLY A 91 19.64 6.70 2.23
CA GLY A 91 20.53 5.91 1.37
C GLY A 91 20.16 4.43 1.32
N GLU A 92 21.14 3.57 1.52
CA GLU A 92 21.00 2.13 1.39
C GLU A 92 20.11 1.50 2.47
N ALA A 93 20.11 2.04 3.69
CA ALA A 93 19.24 1.56 4.77
C ALA A 93 17.75 1.76 4.40
N LEU A 94 17.38 2.93 3.90
CA LEU A 94 16.04 3.22 3.43
C LEU A 94 15.66 2.34 2.21
N ALA A 95 16.61 2.11 1.30
CA ALA A 95 16.40 1.23 0.16
C ALA A 95 16.15 -0.24 0.59
N ARG A 96 16.82 -0.72 1.64
CA ARG A 96 16.55 -2.05 2.22
C ARG A 96 15.16 -2.14 2.84
N ALA A 97 14.77 -1.15 3.65
CA ALA A 97 13.46 -1.11 4.27
C ALA A 97 12.33 -1.11 3.22
N ARG A 98 12.49 -0.35 2.14
CA ARG A 98 11.52 -0.27 1.03
C ARG A 98 11.30 -1.58 0.29
N ARG A 99 12.27 -2.51 0.28
CA ARG A 99 12.10 -3.83 -0.36
C ARG A 99 11.03 -4.70 0.31
N GLN A 100 10.73 -4.42 1.57
CA GLN A 100 9.69 -5.12 2.34
C GLN A 100 8.30 -4.48 2.17
N ILE A 101 8.20 -3.40 1.40
CA ILE A 101 6.98 -2.62 1.21
C ILE A 101 6.62 -2.62 -0.26
N GLY A 102 5.50 -3.23 -0.62
CA GLY A 102 4.88 -3.05 -1.92
C GLY A 102 4.08 -1.75 -1.96
N PHE A 103 4.05 -1.09 -3.11
CA PHE A 103 3.25 0.13 -3.29
C PHE A 103 2.49 0.10 -4.62
N LEU A 104 1.16 0.12 -4.54
CA LEU A 104 0.29 0.39 -5.69
C LEU A 104 -0.10 1.87 -5.69
N PHE A 105 0.40 2.60 -6.67
CA PHE A 105 0.05 4.00 -6.88
C PHE A 105 -1.32 4.16 -7.53
N GLN A 106 -1.98 5.29 -7.33
CA GLN A 106 -3.28 5.61 -7.92
C GLN A 106 -3.28 5.48 -9.45
N SER A 107 -2.23 5.85 -10.15
CA SER A 107 -2.08 5.69 -11.61
C SER A 107 -1.48 4.35 -12.03
N ALA A 108 -1.29 3.38 -11.11
CA ALA A 108 -0.46 2.19 -11.28
C ALA A 108 1.03 2.48 -11.52
N ALA A 109 1.39 3.64 -12.05
CA ALA A 109 2.76 4.13 -12.31
C ALA A 109 3.66 3.10 -13.03
N LEU A 110 3.12 2.39 -14.02
CA LEU A 110 3.90 1.49 -14.88
C LEU A 110 4.90 2.31 -15.71
N PHE A 111 6.03 1.70 -16.03
CA PHE A 111 6.98 2.25 -16.99
C PHE A 111 6.41 2.02 -18.39
N ASP A 112 6.10 3.07 -19.11
CA ASP A 112 5.49 3.01 -20.45
C ASP A 112 6.42 2.40 -21.52
N SER A 113 7.74 2.42 -21.28
CA SER A 113 8.77 1.85 -22.16
C SER A 113 9.07 0.36 -21.91
N LEU A 114 8.43 -0.25 -20.95
CA LEU A 114 8.61 -1.66 -20.57
C LEU A 114 7.30 -2.44 -20.79
N SER A 115 7.41 -3.70 -21.22
CA SER A 115 6.24 -4.58 -21.25
C SER A 115 5.66 -4.83 -19.85
N VAL A 116 4.49 -5.41 -19.77
CA VAL A 116 3.84 -5.80 -18.51
C VAL A 116 4.75 -6.73 -17.72
N GLY A 117 5.28 -7.76 -18.37
CA GLY A 117 6.22 -8.70 -17.74
C GLY A 117 7.49 -8.02 -17.26
N GLU A 118 8.06 -7.12 -18.05
CA GLU A 118 9.26 -6.35 -17.66
C GLU A 118 9.00 -5.41 -16.50
N ASN A 119 7.81 -4.77 -16.43
CA ASN A 119 7.40 -3.98 -15.28
C ASN A 119 7.39 -4.81 -13.99
N VAL A 120 6.84 -6.03 -14.03
CA VAL A 120 6.79 -6.94 -12.88
C VAL A 120 8.18 -7.51 -12.57
N ALA A 121 9.00 -7.81 -13.58
CA ALA A 121 10.37 -8.29 -13.43
C ALA A 121 11.32 -7.24 -12.82
N PHE A 122 11.06 -5.95 -13.05
CA PHE A 122 11.97 -4.86 -12.70
C PHE A 122 12.45 -4.88 -11.24
N PRO A 123 11.58 -5.01 -10.21
CA PRO A 123 12.03 -5.13 -8.82
C PRO A 123 12.88 -6.38 -8.57
N MET A 124 12.55 -7.52 -9.18
CA MET A 124 13.30 -8.77 -9.02
C MET A 124 14.72 -8.65 -9.60
N ARG A 125 14.84 -8.14 -10.83
CA ARG A 125 16.16 -7.89 -11.46
C ARG A 125 17.02 -6.94 -10.65
N ARG A 126 16.42 -5.92 -10.02
CA ARG A 126 17.15 -4.90 -9.26
C ARG A 126 17.59 -5.39 -7.88
N HIS A 127 16.81 -6.28 -7.23
CA HIS A 127 16.97 -6.56 -5.82
C HIS A 127 17.24 -8.02 -5.47
N THR A 128 17.28 -8.92 -6.46
CA THR A 128 17.57 -10.34 -6.24
C THR A 128 18.76 -10.79 -7.09
N LYS A 129 19.24 -12.02 -6.83
CA LYS A 129 20.26 -12.70 -7.64
C LYS A 129 19.65 -13.84 -8.47
N LEU A 130 18.34 -13.80 -8.70
CA LEU A 130 17.65 -14.81 -9.50
C LEU A 130 18.14 -14.77 -10.96
N SER A 131 18.20 -15.92 -11.60
CA SER A 131 18.42 -16.02 -13.05
C SER A 131 17.23 -15.46 -13.83
N ASP A 132 17.45 -15.12 -15.11
CA ASP A 132 16.38 -14.62 -15.98
C ASP A 132 15.23 -15.63 -16.10
N ARG A 133 15.51 -16.93 -16.10
CA ARG A 133 14.48 -17.97 -16.12
C ARG A 133 13.65 -17.97 -14.83
N GLU A 134 14.28 -17.92 -13.67
CA GLU A 134 13.58 -17.87 -12.38
C GLU A 134 12.73 -16.60 -12.26
N ILE A 135 13.23 -15.46 -12.75
CA ILE A 135 12.49 -14.20 -12.80
C ILE A 135 11.28 -14.36 -13.71
N HIS A 136 11.44 -14.90 -14.92
CA HIS A 136 10.34 -15.12 -15.85
C HIS A 136 9.25 -16.01 -15.24
N ASP A 137 9.61 -17.14 -14.66
CA ASP A 137 8.66 -18.07 -14.04
C ASP A 137 7.88 -17.40 -12.89
N ARG A 138 8.55 -16.61 -12.05
CA ARG A 138 7.91 -15.82 -10.98
C ARG A 138 6.99 -14.73 -11.52
N VAL A 139 7.39 -14.03 -12.58
CA VAL A 139 6.58 -13.00 -13.22
C VAL A 139 5.30 -13.60 -13.77
N VAL A 140 5.39 -14.75 -14.47
CA VAL A 140 4.20 -15.46 -14.98
C VAL A 140 3.25 -15.78 -13.82
N ALA A 141 3.75 -16.37 -12.74
CA ALA A 141 2.93 -16.69 -11.57
C ALA A 141 2.29 -15.43 -10.93
N LYS A 142 3.03 -14.30 -10.85
CA LYS A 142 2.47 -13.03 -10.34
C LYS A 142 1.39 -12.47 -11.27
N LEU A 143 1.57 -12.54 -12.58
CA LEU A 143 0.54 -12.12 -13.55
C LEU A 143 -0.71 -13.01 -13.50
N GLU A 144 -0.54 -14.31 -13.36
CA GLU A 144 -1.65 -15.24 -13.15
C GLU A 144 -2.43 -14.91 -11.87
N SER A 145 -1.72 -14.60 -10.77
CA SER A 145 -2.35 -14.28 -9.48
C SER A 145 -3.22 -13.01 -9.50
N VAL A 146 -3.02 -12.13 -10.49
CA VAL A 146 -3.81 -10.93 -10.72
C VAL A 146 -4.71 -11.01 -11.96
N SER A 147 -4.94 -12.23 -12.50
CA SER A 147 -5.77 -12.48 -13.69
C SER A 147 -5.28 -11.74 -14.94
N LEU A 148 -3.96 -11.74 -15.15
CA LEU A 148 -3.29 -11.23 -16.35
C LEU A 148 -2.44 -12.32 -17.05
N ALA A 149 -2.87 -13.57 -16.96
CA ALA A 149 -2.25 -14.67 -17.71
C ALA A 149 -2.22 -14.34 -19.21
N GLY A 150 -1.05 -14.52 -19.85
CA GLY A 150 -0.87 -14.24 -21.28
C GLY A 150 -0.60 -12.78 -21.65
N GLU A 151 -0.61 -11.86 -20.69
CA GLU A 151 -0.41 -10.42 -20.95
C GLU A 151 1.06 -9.95 -20.79
N TYR A 152 2.01 -10.90 -20.73
CA TYR A 152 3.42 -10.63 -20.43
C TYR A 152 4.07 -9.63 -21.41
N ASP A 153 3.83 -9.81 -22.71
CA ASP A 153 4.49 -9.05 -23.78
C ASP A 153 3.78 -7.73 -24.13
N LYS A 154 2.56 -7.52 -23.61
CA LYS A 154 1.82 -6.26 -23.89
C LYS A 154 2.49 -5.05 -23.27
N MET A 155 2.36 -3.93 -23.95
CA MET A 155 2.76 -2.62 -23.42
C MET A 155 1.64 -2.03 -22.54
N PRO A 156 1.97 -1.18 -21.53
CA PRO A 156 0.96 -0.52 -20.69
C PRO A 156 -0.12 0.24 -21.45
N ALA A 157 0.20 0.78 -22.63
CA ALA A 157 -0.74 1.50 -23.49
C ALA A 157 -1.83 0.59 -24.08
N GLU A 158 -1.58 -0.72 -24.18
CA GLU A 158 -2.53 -1.71 -24.72
C GLU A 158 -3.51 -2.24 -23.63
N LEU A 159 -3.31 -1.84 -22.38
CA LEU A 159 -4.10 -2.31 -21.25
C LEU A 159 -5.29 -1.39 -20.96
N SER A 160 -6.42 -1.97 -20.52
CA SER A 160 -7.51 -1.22 -19.89
C SER A 160 -7.06 -0.60 -18.55
N GLY A 161 -7.87 0.31 -17.99
CA GLY A 161 -7.60 0.90 -16.67
C GLY A 161 -7.45 -0.14 -15.56
N GLY A 162 -8.38 -1.10 -15.51
CA GLY A 162 -8.34 -2.21 -14.56
C GLY A 162 -7.13 -3.12 -14.77
N MET A 163 -6.78 -3.47 -16.00
CA MET A 163 -5.59 -4.26 -16.30
C MET A 163 -4.30 -3.54 -15.88
N ARG A 164 -4.20 -2.22 -16.08
CA ARG A 164 -3.06 -1.45 -15.56
C ARG A 164 -2.95 -1.52 -14.04
N LYS A 165 -4.06 -1.43 -13.32
CA LYS A 165 -4.08 -1.59 -11.84
C LYS A 165 -3.61 -2.97 -11.41
N ARG A 166 -4.09 -4.04 -12.07
CA ARG A 166 -3.69 -5.43 -11.83
C ARG A 166 -2.18 -5.62 -12.09
N ALA A 167 -1.65 -5.09 -13.19
CA ALA A 167 -0.21 -5.14 -13.49
C ALA A 167 0.63 -4.36 -12.46
N GLY A 168 0.16 -3.17 -12.04
CA GLY A 168 0.77 -2.40 -10.95
C GLY A 168 0.79 -3.16 -9.63
N LEU A 169 -0.28 -3.91 -9.33
CA LEU A 169 -0.39 -4.75 -8.14
C LEU A 169 0.58 -5.95 -8.22
N ALA A 170 0.66 -6.65 -9.37
CA ALA A 170 1.65 -7.71 -9.58
C ALA A 170 3.08 -7.21 -9.37
N ARG A 171 3.42 -6.01 -9.87
CA ARG A 171 4.73 -5.37 -9.65
C ARG A 171 4.95 -5.02 -8.18
N ALA A 172 3.93 -4.48 -7.49
CA ALA A 172 4.03 -4.17 -6.06
C ALA A 172 4.28 -5.42 -5.21
N MET A 173 3.74 -6.57 -5.64
CA MET A 173 3.89 -7.88 -4.98
C MET A 173 5.12 -8.68 -5.47
N ALA A 174 5.93 -8.15 -6.39
CA ALA A 174 7.02 -8.88 -7.04
C ALA A 174 8.11 -9.42 -6.08
N LEU A 175 8.32 -8.74 -4.94
CA LEU A 175 9.31 -9.13 -3.92
C LEU A 175 8.67 -9.80 -2.69
N ASP A 176 7.44 -10.26 -2.78
CA ASP A 176 6.68 -10.87 -1.67
C ASP A 176 6.69 -10.00 -0.39
N PRO A 177 6.28 -8.72 -0.47
CA PRO A 177 6.39 -7.79 0.64
C PRO A 177 5.50 -8.20 1.82
N ALA A 178 5.96 -7.91 3.05
CA ALA A 178 5.16 -8.11 4.25
C ALA A 178 4.09 -7.02 4.45
N LEU A 179 4.27 -5.86 3.81
CA LEU A 179 3.36 -4.71 3.86
C LEU A 179 3.04 -4.25 2.43
N LEU A 180 1.75 -4.14 2.11
CA LEU A 180 1.28 -3.56 0.85
C LEU A 180 0.55 -2.25 1.12
N LEU A 181 1.03 -1.18 0.52
CA LEU A 181 0.40 0.14 0.51
C LEU A 181 -0.36 0.32 -0.79
N VAL A 182 -1.62 0.70 -0.70
CA VAL A 182 -2.54 0.80 -1.85
C VAL A 182 -3.18 2.18 -1.86
N ASP A 183 -2.87 2.96 -2.88
CA ASP A 183 -3.38 4.33 -3.03
C ASP A 183 -4.53 4.36 -4.05
N GLU A 184 -5.77 4.54 -3.57
CA GLU A 184 -6.99 4.69 -4.36
C GLU A 184 -7.12 3.60 -5.47
N PRO A 185 -7.23 2.31 -5.11
CA PRO A 185 -7.16 1.20 -6.08
C PRO A 185 -8.25 1.25 -7.15
N SER A 186 -9.45 1.69 -6.80
CA SER A 186 -10.62 1.75 -7.67
C SER A 186 -10.84 3.10 -8.36
N ALA A 187 -9.95 4.10 -8.11
CA ALA A 187 -10.11 5.42 -8.71
C ALA A 187 -10.09 5.38 -10.25
N GLY A 188 -11.13 5.97 -10.86
CA GLY A 188 -11.27 6.07 -12.31
C GLY A 188 -11.71 4.78 -13.01
N LEU A 189 -12.15 3.78 -12.24
CA LEU A 189 -12.72 2.54 -12.75
C LEU A 189 -14.25 2.56 -12.66
N ASP A 190 -14.91 1.81 -13.54
CA ASP A 190 -16.32 1.53 -13.43
C ASP A 190 -16.63 0.65 -12.20
N PRO A 191 -17.90 0.59 -11.72
CA PRO A 191 -18.24 -0.15 -10.51
C PRO A 191 -17.92 -1.64 -10.56
N ILE A 192 -18.05 -2.29 -11.72
CA ILE A 192 -17.78 -3.73 -11.88
C ILE A 192 -16.28 -3.98 -11.75
N THR A 193 -15.48 -3.24 -12.49
CA THR A 193 -14.01 -3.34 -12.44
C THR A 193 -13.48 -2.98 -11.04
N SER A 194 -14.10 -2.01 -10.35
CA SER A 194 -13.76 -1.64 -8.97
C SER A 194 -13.97 -2.82 -8.01
N GLU A 195 -15.12 -3.49 -8.12
CA GLU A 195 -15.45 -4.67 -7.32
C GLU A 195 -14.48 -5.83 -7.56
N GLU A 196 -14.06 -6.04 -8.81
CA GLU A 196 -13.05 -7.05 -9.16
C GLU A 196 -11.67 -6.74 -8.55
N ILE A 197 -11.26 -5.47 -8.51
CA ILE A 197 -10.01 -5.06 -7.85
C ILE A 197 -10.08 -5.26 -6.34
N ASP A 198 -11.22 -4.93 -5.71
CA ASP A 198 -11.43 -5.14 -4.28
C ASP A 198 -11.38 -6.64 -3.93
N GLN A 199 -12.02 -7.50 -4.75
CA GLN A 199 -11.97 -8.94 -4.56
C GLN A 199 -10.55 -9.48 -4.70
N LEU A 200 -9.81 -9.01 -5.70
CA LEU A 200 -8.42 -9.39 -5.90
C LEU A 200 -7.54 -9.00 -4.70
N LEU A 201 -7.73 -7.81 -4.13
CA LEU A 201 -7.00 -7.37 -2.93
C LEU A 201 -7.32 -8.26 -1.71
N LEU A 202 -8.57 -8.68 -1.54
CA LEU A 202 -8.97 -9.62 -0.48
C LEU A 202 -8.31 -10.98 -0.65
N ASP A 203 -8.35 -11.53 -1.86
CA ASP A 203 -7.77 -12.83 -2.18
C ASP A 203 -6.25 -12.82 -1.93
N LEU A 204 -5.56 -11.74 -2.32
CA LEU A 204 -4.14 -11.56 -2.05
C LEU A 204 -3.84 -11.42 -0.56
N LYS A 205 -4.65 -10.65 0.19
CA LYS A 205 -4.53 -10.52 1.65
C LYS A 205 -4.57 -11.89 2.33
N GLN A 206 -5.51 -12.75 1.94
CA GLN A 206 -5.67 -14.09 2.52
C GLN A 206 -4.53 -15.03 2.14
N ARG A 207 -4.08 -15.02 0.87
CA ARG A 207 -3.02 -15.91 0.38
C ARG A 207 -1.65 -15.53 0.92
N GLU A 208 -1.31 -14.26 0.88
CA GLU A 208 0.04 -13.77 1.19
C GLU A 208 0.25 -13.47 2.68
N ARG A 209 -0.82 -13.44 3.48
CA ARG A 209 -0.80 -13.04 4.90
C ARG A 209 -0.07 -11.71 5.13
N ALA A 210 -0.07 -10.83 4.13
CA ALA A 210 0.55 -9.52 4.20
C ALA A 210 -0.37 -8.52 4.92
N THR A 211 0.21 -7.51 5.51
CA THR A 211 -0.53 -6.36 6.04
C THR A 211 -0.89 -5.44 4.87
N PHE A 212 -2.15 -5.03 4.76
CA PHE A 212 -2.62 -4.13 3.73
C PHE A 212 -3.03 -2.79 4.35
N ILE A 213 -2.48 -1.70 3.83
CA ILE A 213 -2.94 -0.35 4.14
C ILE A 213 -3.50 0.25 2.87
N VAL A 214 -4.80 0.45 2.83
CA VAL A 214 -5.52 1.00 1.68
C VAL A 214 -5.99 2.41 2.01
N VAL A 215 -5.68 3.38 1.18
CA VAL A 215 -6.31 4.69 1.26
C VAL A 215 -7.38 4.80 0.18
N THR A 216 -8.57 5.22 0.55
CA THR A 216 -9.67 5.38 -0.39
C THR A 216 -10.70 6.39 0.12
N HIS A 217 -11.53 6.90 -0.79
CA HIS A 217 -12.77 7.61 -0.48
C HIS A 217 -14.00 6.77 -0.83
N ASN A 218 -13.80 5.56 -1.38
CA ASN A 218 -14.86 4.62 -1.75
C ASN A 218 -15.30 3.81 -0.52
N ILE A 219 -16.50 4.07 -0.02
CA ILE A 219 -17.05 3.41 1.18
C ILE A 219 -17.34 1.93 0.96
N PRO A 220 -17.95 1.48 -0.17
CA PRO A 220 -18.08 0.06 -0.49
C PRO A 220 -16.74 -0.70 -0.41
N SER A 221 -15.67 -0.19 -1.05
CA SER A 221 -14.33 -0.80 -0.97
C SER A 221 -13.81 -0.84 0.47
N ALA A 222 -13.99 0.24 1.23
CA ALA A 222 -13.54 0.31 2.62
C ALA A 222 -14.23 -0.71 3.52
N ARG A 223 -15.54 -0.91 3.37
CA ARG A 223 -16.31 -1.94 4.08
C ARG A 223 -15.81 -3.35 3.79
N LYS A 224 -15.40 -3.59 2.56
CA LYS A 224 -14.96 -4.90 2.10
C LYS A 224 -13.53 -5.23 2.53
N LEU A 225 -12.63 -4.25 2.45
CA LEU A 225 -11.19 -4.45 2.66
C LEU A 225 -10.74 -4.25 4.11
N GLY A 226 -11.47 -3.44 4.90
CA GLY A 226 -11.04 -2.98 6.21
C GLY A 226 -11.46 -3.89 7.37
N ASP A 227 -10.49 -4.44 8.07
CA ASP A 227 -10.69 -5.00 9.42
C ASP A 227 -10.80 -3.85 10.44
N GLU A 228 -10.07 -2.77 10.20
CA GLU A 228 -10.10 -1.53 10.99
C GLU A 228 -9.98 -0.33 10.05
N LEU A 229 -10.74 0.72 10.34
CA LEU A 229 -10.80 1.95 9.56
C LEU A 229 -10.35 3.14 10.40
N VAL A 230 -9.69 4.08 9.73
CA VAL A 230 -9.41 5.42 10.26
C VAL A 230 -9.98 6.45 9.29
N MET A 231 -10.73 7.41 9.80
CA MET A 231 -11.20 8.53 9.01
C MET A 231 -10.34 9.77 9.24
N LEU A 232 -9.71 10.27 8.18
CA LEU A 232 -8.98 11.53 8.20
C LEU A 232 -9.89 12.69 7.78
N HIS A 233 -9.92 13.72 8.62
CA HIS A 233 -10.60 14.98 8.36
C HIS A 233 -9.68 16.13 8.74
N GLU A 234 -9.48 17.10 7.85
CA GLU A 234 -8.64 18.30 8.06
C GLU A 234 -7.25 17.98 8.65
N GLY A 235 -6.64 16.90 8.15
CA GLY A 235 -5.30 16.48 8.58
C GLY A 235 -5.25 15.77 9.94
N ARG A 236 -6.37 15.48 10.58
CA ARG A 236 -6.49 14.81 11.89
C ARG A 236 -7.28 13.51 11.77
N ILE A 237 -7.12 12.63 12.74
CA ILE A 237 -7.97 11.45 12.89
C ILE A 237 -9.30 11.90 13.51
N ALA A 238 -10.38 11.80 12.73
CA ALA A 238 -11.73 12.11 13.19
C ALA A 238 -12.41 10.92 13.87
N ALA A 239 -12.16 9.71 13.36
CA ALA A 239 -12.70 8.47 13.93
C ALA A 239 -11.75 7.29 13.64
N ARG A 240 -11.80 6.27 14.48
CA ARG A 240 -11.09 5.00 14.33
C ARG A 240 -11.92 3.88 14.88
N GLY A 241 -11.97 2.74 14.20
CA GLY A 241 -12.68 1.54 14.64
C GLY A 241 -13.05 0.62 13.49
N THR A 242 -13.91 -0.34 13.76
CA THR A 242 -14.54 -1.20 12.76
C THR A 242 -15.55 -0.44 11.91
N VAL A 243 -16.00 -1.05 10.81
CA VAL A 243 -17.08 -0.50 9.97
C VAL A 243 -18.32 -0.16 10.82
N ALA A 244 -18.75 -1.10 11.67
CA ALA A 244 -19.95 -0.94 12.51
C ALA A 244 -19.80 0.22 13.51
N GLU A 245 -18.61 0.38 14.11
CA GLU A 245 -18.35 1.49 15.05
C GLU A 245 -18.36 2.85 14.35
N LEU A 246 -17.82 2.96 13.12
CA LEU A 246 -17.86 4.21 12.38
C LEU A 246 -19.29 4.53 11.90
N GLU A 247 -20.06 3.53 11.48
CA GLU A 247 -21.47 3.70 11.07
C GLU A 247 -22.38 4.12 12.22
N SER A 248 -22.07 3.68 13.44
CA SER A 248 -22.77 4.03 14.68
C SER A 248 -22.13 5.17 15.48
N SER A 249 -21.14 5.85 14.90
CA SER A 249 -20.42 6.94 15.57
C SER A 249 -21.35 8.04 16.07
N ASP A 250 -21.08 8.62 17.23
CA ASP A 250 -21.82 9.78 17.76
C ASP A 250 -21.58 11.06 16.94
N ASP A 251 -20.49 11.12 16.18
CA ASP A 251 -20.19 12.24 15.28
C ASP A 251 -21.05 12.18 14.00
N PRO A 252 -21.97 13.17 13.79
CA PRO A 252 -22.83 13.21 12.61
C PRO A 252 -22.04 13.26 11.29
N MET A 253 -20.86 13.89 11.28
CA MET A 253 -20.00 13.99 10.08
C MET A 253 -19.45 12.62 9.70
N VAL A 254 -19.01 11.82 10.67
CA VAL A 254 -18.52 10.45 10.45
C VAL A 254 -19.65 9.57 9.91
N ARG A 255 -20.84 9.60 10.55
CA ARG A 255 -22.00 8.84 10.07
C ARG A 255 -22.43 9.25 8.66
N ALA A 256 -22.50 10.55 8.38
CA ALA A 256 -22.87 11.04 7.05
C ALA A 256 -21.87 10.62 5.98
N PHE A 257 -20.56 10.59 6.32
CA PHE A 257 -19.53 10.10 5.41
C PHE A 257 -19.69 8.59 5.15
N MET A 258 -19.87 7.78 6.19
CA MET A 258 -20.08 6.33 6.07
C MET A 258 -21.38 5.95 5.34
N ALA A 259 -22.42 6.78 5.41
CA ALA A 259 -23.67 6.59 4.69
C ALA A 259 -23.60 7.00 3.21
N SER A 260 -22.55 7.75 2.78
CA SER A 260 -22.42 8.17 1.40
C SER A 260 -22.05 6.96 0.51
N THR A 261 -22.85 6.76 -0.55
CA THR A 261 -22.55 5.72 -1.56
C THR A 261 -21.50 6.17 -2.56
N HIS A 262 -21.33 7.48 -2.70
CA HIS A 262 -20.31 8.11 -3.56
C HIS A 262 -19.81 9.34 -2.82
N ALA A 263 -18.61 9.28 -2.28
CA ALA A 263 -17.88 10.50 -1.97
C ALA A 263 -17.28 10.99 -3.30
N GLY A 264 -17.94 11.97 -3.92
CA GLY A 264 -17.67 12.54 -5.23
C GLY A 264 -16.25 13.04 -5.50
#